data_7a296645a0a5af0dd7be6ec463c12e89
#
_entry.id   7a296645a0a5af0dd7be6ec463c12e89
#
_cell.length_a   1.000
_cell.length_b   1.000
_cell.length_c   1.000
_cell.angle_alpha   90.00
_cell.angle_beta   90.00
_cell.angle_gamma   90.00
#
_symmetry.space_group_name_H-M   'P 1'
#
loop_
_entity.id
_entity.type
_entity.pdbx_description
1 polymer ?
#
loop_
_entity_poly.entity_id
_entity_poly.type
_entity_poly.pdbx_seq_one_letter_code
_entity_poly.pdbx_strand_id
1 'polypeptide(L)'
;MPKIIDHDQRRRDIVEVAKSIILKGGFEAATMRSIAAEAGFANGALKHYFPGKESIVAATFETVLHEHDTWLQESISEGATPERMLQQVLQGTLPSGVAEIASGRVLLALWEYAMSNDALTVLYRTHLGRWHAMLVERMEAARDAGSIRDQDYAALANEFISVAVGATVINLMYPDGERIADYENYIDQFLARLR
;
A
#
# COMPACT_ATOMS: atom_id res chain seq x y z
N MET A 1 -30.15 16.74 -22.86
CA MET A 1 -28.71 17.03 -22.90
C MET A 1 -27.96 15.70 -22.81
N PRO A 2 -27.03 15.40 -23.71
CA PRO A 2 -26.21 14.20 -23.58
C PRO A 2 -25.40 14.32 -22.27
N LYS A 3 -25.48 13.30 -21.43
CA LYS A 3 -24.68 13.20 -20.19
C LYS A 3 -23.22 13.08 -20.61
N ILE A 4 -22.41 14.09 -20.34
CA ILE A 4 -20.97 14.00 -20.57
C ILE A 4 -20.49 12.87 -19.68
N ILE A 5 -20.05 11.78 -20.30
CA ILE A 5 -19.50 10.62 -19.58
C ILE A 5 -18.09 11.04 -19.18
N ASP A 6 -17.87 11.22 -17.88
CA ASP A 6 -16.53 11.40 -17.33
C ASP A 6 -15.80 10.06 -17.39
N HIS A 7 -14.93 9.91 -18.37
CA HIS A 7 -14.18 8.69 -18.63
C HIS A 7 -13.24 8.35 -17.46
N ASP A 8 -12.65 9.35 -16.84
CA ASP A 8 -11.72 9.15 -15.72
C ASP A 8 -12.47 8.71 -14.46
N GLN A 9 -13.64 9.32 -14.19
CA GLN A 9 -14.49 8.86 -13.10
C GLN A 9 -14.94 7.41 -13.30
N ARG A 10 -15.31 7.05 -14.51
CA ARG A 10 -15.72 5.66 -14.83
C ARG A 10 -14.59 4.67 -14.67
N ARG A 11 -13.36 5.06 -15.01
CA ARG A 11 -12.18 4.20 -14.75
C ARG A 11 -11.95 4.00 -13.25
N ARG A 12 -12.07 5.05 -12.45
CA ARG A 12 -12.00 4.95 -10.97
C ARG A 12 -13.08 4.03 -10.41
N ASP A 13 -14.34 4.20 -10.84
CA ASP A 13 -15.45 3.35 -10.40
C ASP A 13 -15.18 1.85 -10.69
N ILE A 14 -14.63 1.53 -11.86
CA ILE A 14 -14.27 0.16 -12.25
C ILE A 14 -13.15 -0.39 -11.34
N VAL A 15 -12.14 0.40 -11.04
CA VAL A 15 -11.03 0.02 -10.16
C VAL A 15 -11.53 -0.25 -8.73
N GLU A 16 -12.42 0.59 -8.20
CA GLU A 16 -13.01 0.38 -6.87
C GLU A 16 -13.84 -0.91 -6.80
N VAL A 17 -14.61 -1.19 -7.85
CA VAL A 17 -15.36 -2.46 -7.95
C VAL A 17 -14.39 -3.64 -8.00
N ALA A 18 -13.33 -3.58 -8.79
CA ALA A 18 -12.33 -4.63 -8.86
C ALA A 18 -11.64 -4.87 -7.52
N LYS A 19 -11.25 -3.80 -6.82
CA LYS A 19 -10.69 -3.82 -5.46
C LYS A 19 -11.65 -4.53 -4.47
N SER A 20 -12.94 -4.17 -4.50
CA SER A 20 -13.96 -4.80 -3.65
C SER A 20 -14.10 -6.31 -3.92
N ILE A 21 -14.10 -6.72 -5.19
CA ILE A 21 -14.19 -8.14 -5.57
C ILE A 21 -12.95 -8.89 -5.09
N ILE A 22 -11.75 -8.32 -5.27
CA ILE A 22 -10.48 -8.94 -4.81
C ILE A 22 -10.49 -9.10 -3.29
N LEU A 23 -10.94 -8.09 -2.55
CA LEU A 23 -11.06 -8.14 -1.09
C LEU A 23 -11.97 -9.29 -0.60
N LYS A 24 -13.10 -9.50 -1.27
CA LYS A 24 -14.12 -10.48 -0.87
C LYS A 24 -13.79 -11.90 -1.31
N GLY A 25 -13.27 -12.06 -2.52
CA GLY A 25 -13.16 -13.37 -3.20
C GLY A 25 -11.77 -13.71 -3.73
N GLY A 26 -10.77 -12.87 -3.46
CA GLY A 26 -9.42 -13.03 -3.99
C GLY A 26 -9.32 -12.63 -5.48
N PHE A 27 -8.09 -12.74 -5.99
CA PHE A 27 -7.76 -12.32 -7.36
C PHE A 27 -8.56 -13.06 -8.45
N GLU A 28 -8.82 -14.35 -8.26
CA GLU A 28 -9.52 -15.19 -9.24
C GLU A 28 -11.01 -14.80 -9.40
N ALA A 29 -11.62 -14.22 -8.36
CA ALA A 29 -12.98 -13.71 -8.43
C ALA A 29 -13.11 -12.46 -9.32
N ALA A 30 -12.04 -11.68 -9.49
CA ALA A 30 -12.02 -10.47 -10.31
C ALA A 30 -11.84 -10.81 -11.80
N THR A 31 -12.93 -11.20 -12.45
CA THR A 31 -12.99 -11.42 -13.89
C THR A 31 -13.59 -10.22 -14.62
N MET A 32 -13.32 -10.06 -15.91
CA MET A 32 -13.97 -9.01 -16.72
C MET A 32 -15.50 -9.07 -16.62
N ARG A 33 -16.06 -10.27 -16.47
CA ARG A 33 -17.50 -10.48 -16.35
C ARG A 33 -18.05 -10.07 -14.99
N SER A 34 -17.39 -10.47 -13.90
CA SER A 34 -17.82 -10.11 -12.54
C SER A 34 -17.67 -8.61 -12.29
N ILE A 35 -16.57 -8.01 -12.75
CA ILE A 35 -16.34 -6.57 -12.64
C ILE A 35 -17.40 -5.80 -13.46
N ALA A 36 -17.67 -6.19 -14.71
CA ALA A 36 -18.67 -5.53 -15.53
C ALA A 36 -20.07 -5.61 -14.89
N ALA A 37 -20.45 -6.79 -14.38
CA ALA A 37 -21.75 -7.00 -13.74
C ALA A 37 -21.91 -6.12 -12.48
N GLU A 38 -20.91 -6.07 -11.60
CA GLU A 38 -20.98 -5.31 -10.35
C GLU A 38 -20.86 -3.79 -10.60
N ALA A 39 -20.09 -3.37 -11.62
CA ALA A 39 -19.97 -1.97 -12.02
C ALA A 39 -21.15 -1.46 -12.88
N GLY A 40 -22.11 -2.33 -13.20
CA GLY A 40 -23.29 -1.95 -14.00
C GLY A 40 -23.02 -1.72 -15.48
N PHE A 41 -21.99 -2.38 -16.03
CA PHE A 41 -21.65 -2.31 -17.45
C PHE A 41 -22.19 -3.52 -18.23
N ALA A 42 -22.58 -3.31 -19.48
CA ALA A 42 -22.74 -4.41 -20.42
C ALA A 42 -21.38 -5.08 -20.69
N ASN A 43 -21.36 -6.41 -20.88
CA ASN A 43 -20.13 -7.22 -20.99
C ASN A 43 -19.08 -6.70 -22.00
N GLY A 44 -19.47 -5.96 -23.04
CA GLY A 44 -18.56 -5.39 -24.03
C GLY A 44 -18.07 -3.97 -23.71
N ALA A 45 -18.82 -3.22 -22.90
CA ALA A 45 -18.54 -1.81 -22.64
C ALA A 45 -17.29 -1.60 -21.77
N LEU A 46 -16.97 -2.55 -20.89
CA LEU A 46 -15.79 -2.49 -20.02
C LEU A 46 -14.48 -2.41 -20.83
N LYS A 47 -14.44 -3.06 -22.00
CA LYS A 47 -13.26 -3.05 -22.90
C LYS A 47 -12.92 -1.67 -23.45
N HIS A 48 -13.85 -0.72 -23.46
CA HIS A 48 -13.57 0.67 -23.83
C HIS A 48 -12.76 1.43 -22.78
N TYR A 49 -12.77 0.96 -21.52
CA TYR A 49 -12.02 1.55 -20.42
C TYR A 49 -10.75 0.77 -20.12
N PHE A 50 -10.82 -0.55 -20.21
CA PHE A 50 -9.71 -1.47 -19.91
C PHE A 50 -9.69 -2.60 -20.94
N PRO A 51 -8.60 -2.80 -21.68
CA PRO A 51 -8.51 -3.81 -22.74
C PRO A 51 -8.62 -5.24 -22.22
N GLY A 52 -8.27 -5.49 -20.96
CA GLY A 52 -8.32 -6.81 -20.34
C GLY A 52 -8.22 -6.75 -18.81
N LYS A 53 -8.34 -7.92 -18.17
CA LYS A 53 -8.23 -8.10 -16.71
C LYS A 53 -6.92 -7.52 -16.19
N GLU A 54 -5.82 -7.76 -16.87
CA GLU A 54 -4.46 -7.35 -16.48
C GLU A 54 -4.36 -5.84 -16.30
N SER A 55 -5.00 -5.07 -17.20
CA SER A 55 -4.98 -3.60 -17.12
C SER A 55 -5.83 -3.05 -15.96
N ILE A 56 -6.93 -3.74 -15.58
CA ILE A 56 -7.72 -3.38 -14.40
C ILE A 56 -6.91 -3.68 -13.14
N VAL A 57 -6.27 -4.84 -13.10
CA VAL A 57 -5.43 -5.26 -11.96
C VAL A 57 -4.27 -4.30 -11.76
N ALA A 58 -3.57 -3.92 -12.84
CA ALA A 58 -2.50 -2.94 -12.76
C ALA A 58 -3.00 -1.60 -12.19
N ALA A 59 -4.13 -1.10 -12.70
CA ALA A 59 -4.73 0.14 -12.19
C ALA A 59 -5.20 0.01 -10.73
N THR A 60 -5.73 -1.15 -10.33
CA THR A 60 -6.11 -1.42 -8.93
C THR A 60 -4.88 -1.41 -8.02
N PHE A 61 -3.77 -2.00 -8.48
CA PHE A 61 -2.51 -2.02 -7.76
C PHE A 61 -1.94 -0.60 -7.56
N GLU A 62 -1.89 0.18 -8.65
CA GLU A 62 -1.47 1.59 -8.60
C GLU A 62 -2.32 2.41 -7.62
N THR A 63 -3.64 2.21 -7.64
CA THR A 63 -4.57 2.91 -6.74
C THR A 63 -4.30 2.55 -5.29
N VAL A 64 -4.16 1.26 -4.95
CA VAL A 64 -3.91 0.81 -3.57
C VAL A 64 -2.57 1.35 -3.05
N LEU A 65 -1.51 1.31 -3.87
CA LEU A 65 -0.21 1.87 -3.48
C LEU A 65 -0.28 3.39 -3.29
N HIS A 66 -0.99 4.10 -4.19
CA HIS A 66 -1.16 5.55 -4.09
C HIS A 66 -1.99 5.96 -2.86
N GLU A 67 -3.06 5.25 -2.57
CA GLU A 67 -3.87 5.48 -1.37
C GLU A 67 -3.04 5.31 -0.10
N HIS A 68 -2.19 4.28 -0.05
CA HIS A 68 -1.28 4.04 1.06
C HIS A 68 -0.25 5.18 1.21
N ASP A 69 0.38 5.60 0.11
CA ASP A 69 1.34 6.70 0.11
C ASP A 69 0.67 8.01 0.56
N THR A 70 -0.54 8.29 0.09
CA THR A 70 -1.30 9.50 0.45
C THR A 70 -1.68 9.48 1.93
N TRP A 71 -2.24 8.38 2.40
CA TRP A 71 -2.60 8.21 3.81
C TRP A 71 -1.40 8.39 4.73
N LEU A 72 -0.24 7.85 4.34
CA LEU A 72 0.99 7.98 5.11
C LEU A 72 1.45 9.46 5.19
N GLN A 73 1.35 10.21 4.09
CA GLN A 73 1.68 11.64 4.08
C GLN A 73 0.70 12.47 4.91
N GLU A 74 -0.59 12.18 4.82
CA GLU A 74 -1.64 12.86 5.60
C GLU A 74 -1.58 12.56 7.10
N SER A 75 -1.00 11.41 7.49
CA SER A 75 -0.80 11.04 8.89
C SER A 75 0.32 11.83 9.58
N ILE A 76 1.17 12.53 8.81
CA ILE A 76 2.23 13.36 9.35
C ILE A 76 1.64 14.70 9.83
N SER A 77 1.82 14.99 11.12
CA SER A 77 1.31 16.23 11.72
C SER A 77 2.01 17.47 11.15
N GLU A 78 1.24 18.49 10.82
CA GLU A 78 1.79 19.77 10.37
C GLU A 78 2.69 20.38 11.45
N GLY A 79 3.90 20.80 11.08
CA GLY A 79 4.88 21.38 12.01
C GLY A 79 5.58 20.37 12.95
N ALA A 80 5.44 19.06 12.69
CA ALA A 80 6.15 18.05 13.46
C ALA A 80 7.68 18.17 13.32
N THR A 81 8.42 17.86 14.40
CA THR A 81 9.89 17.74 14.32
C THR A 81 10.30 16.58 13.41
N PRO A 82 11.51 16.58 12.83
CA PRO A 82 11.99 15.48 12.00
C PRO A 82 11.92 14.12 12.69
N GLU A 83 12.24 14.04 13.99
CA GLU A 83 12.10 12.81 14.79
C GLU A 83 10.62 12.36 14.87
N ARG A 84 9.71 13.29 15.11
CA ARG A 84 8.28 12.98 15.19
C ARG A 84 7.72 12.54 13.83
N MET A 85 8.16 13.17 12.74
CA MET A 85 7.80 12.74 11.38
C MET A 85 8.29 11.31 11.09
N LEU A 86 9.55 11.01 11.44
CA LEU A 86 10.07 9.66 11.30
C LEU A 86 9.24 8.65 12.11
N GLN A 87 8.94 8.94 13.37
CA GLN A 87 8.10 8.08 14.20
C GLN A 87 6.72 7.84 13.57
N GLN A 88 6.05 8.88 13.08
CA GLN A 88 4.72 8.78 12.45
C GLN A 88 4.76 7.94 11.17
N VAL A 89 5.80 8.10 10.35
CA VAL A 89 6.01 7.27 9.16
C VAL A 89 6.18 5.79 9.54
N LEU A 90 7.02 5.48 10.53
CA LEU A 90 7.23 4.11 10.98
C LEU A 90 5.93 3.49 11.54
N GLN A 91 5.17 4.25 12.33
CA GLN A 91 3.88 3.82 12.87
C GLN A 91 2.84 3.57 11.77
N GLY A 92 2.78 4.46 10.78
CA GLY A 92 1.82 4.36 9.69
C GLY A 92 2.07 3.23 8.70
N THR A 93 3.27 2.63 8.68
CA THR A 93 3.57 1.52 7.76
C THR A 93 3.31 0.13 8.33
N LEU A 94 3.08 0.03 9.65
CA LEU A 94 2.73 -1.23 10.32
C LEU A 94 1.24 -1.29 10.60
N PRO A 95 0.61 -2.47 10.58
CA PRO A 95 -0.81 -2.59 10.90
C PRO A 95 -1.10 -2.07 12.30
N SER A 96 -2.00 -1.11 12.42
CA SER A 96 -2.43 -0.47 13.67
C SER A 96 -3.87 -0.82 14.06
N GLY A 97 -4.60 -1.53 13.19
CA GLY A 97 -5.97 -1.94 13.42
C GLY A 97 -6.44 -3.05 12.48
N VAL A 98 -7.62 -3.57 12.77
CA VAL A 98 -8.24 -4.68 11.99
C VAL A 98 -8.52 -4.27 10.54
N ALA A 99 -8.80 -2.99 10.28
CA ALA A 99 -9.06 -2.50 8.94
C ALA A 99 -7.81 -2.55 8.06
N GLU A 100 -6.64 -2.18 8.59
CA GLU A 100 -5.35 -2.24 7.90
C GLU A 100 -4.94 -3.70 7.65
N ILE A 101 -5.21 -4.59 8.60
CA ILE A 101 -4.98 -6.04 8.42
C ILE A 101 -5.81 -6.54 7.23
N ALA A 102 -7.09 -6.18 7.15
CA ALA A 102 -7.95 -6.59 6.03
C ALA A 102 -7.42 -6.09 4.68
N SER A 103 -6.90 -4.85 4.63
CA SER A 103 -6.29 -4.28 3.43
C SER A 103 -5.05 -5.05 2.95
N GLY A 104 -4.31 -5.69 3.86
CA GLY A 104 -3.17 -6.55 3.54
C GLY A 104 -3.53 -7.73 2.61
N ARG A 105 -4.79 -8.19 2.61
CA ARG A 105 -5.26 -9.24 1.68
C ARG A 105 -5.17 -8.80 0.22
N VAL A 106 -5.49 -7.53 -0.05
CA VAL A 106 -5.39 -6.98 -1.42
C VAL A 106 -3.93 -6.97 -1.87
N LEU A 107 -3.04 -6.47 -1.00
CA LEU A 107 -1.61 -6.43 -1.30
C LEU A 107 -1.05 -7.83 -1.54
N LEU A 108 -1.40 -8.82 -0.72
CA LEU A 108 -0.93 -10.19 -0.90
C LEU A 108 -1.41 -10.79 -2.23
N ALA A 109 -2.69 -10.62 -2.55
CA ALA A 109 -3.25 -11.10 -3.82
C ALA A 109 -2.59 -10.44 -5.04
N LEU A 110 -2.28 -9.14 -4.92
CA LEU A 110 -1.57 -8.40 -5.97
C LEU A 110 -0.10 -8.82 -6.09
N TRP A 111 0.57 -9.17 -4.98
CA TRP A 111 1.94 -9.68 -5.01
C TRP A 111 2.05 -11.03 -5.70
N GLU A 112 1.15 -11.96 -5.38
CA GLU A 112 1.10 -13.26 -6.05
C GLU A 112 1.02 -13.09 -7.57
N TYR A 113 0.17 -12.17 -8.01
CA TYR A 113 0.03 -11.88 -9.44
C TYR A 113 1.24 -11.14 -10.02
N ALA A 114 1.83 -10.21 -9.28
CA ALA A 114 3.02 -9.47 -9.72
C ALA A 114 4.23 -10.39 -9.94
N MET A 115 4.38 -11.47 -9.16
CA MET A 115 5.48 -12.44 -9.33
C MET A 115 5.44 -13.16 -10.69
N SER A 116 4.30 -13.21 -11.35
CA SER A 116 4.11 -13.80 -12.68
C SER A 116 3.86 -12.76 -13.79
N ASN A 117 3.99 -11.46 -13.49
CA ASN A 117 3.72 -10.37 -14.42
C ASN A 117 4.81 -9.29 -14.35
N ASP A 118 5.65 -9.21 -15.39
CA ASP A 118 6.80 -8.30 -15.43
C ASP A 118 6.43 -6.82 -15.24
N ALA A 119 5.33 -6.36 -15.82
CA ALA A 119 4.90 -4.96 -15.70
C ALA A 119 4.54 -4.62 -14.25
N LEU A 120 3.82 -5.51 -13.56
CA LEU A 120 3.47 -5.33 -12.14
C LEU A 120 4.69 -5.49 -11.23
N THR A 121 5.64 -6.38 -11.59
CA THR A 121 6.92 -6.49 -10.88
C THR A 121 7.69 -5.17 -10.93
N VAL A 122 7.78 -4.53 -12.10
CA VAL A 122 8.43 -3.22 -12.26
C VAL A 122 7.73 -2.14 -11.42
N LEU A 123 6.39 -2.10 -11.47
CA LEU A 123 5.59 -1.17 -10.68
C LEU A 123 5.88 -1.31 -9.18
N TYR A 124 5.84 -2.54 -8.67
CA TYR A 124 6.09 -2.80 -7.25
C TYR A 124 7.52 -2.49 -6.82
N ARG A 125 8.52 -2.84 -7.64
CA ARG A 125 9.92 -2.45 -7.40
C ARG A 125 10.09 -0.94 -7.31
N THR A 126 9.41 -0.20 -8.18
CA THR A 126 9.42 1.27 -8.17
C THR A 126 8.82 1.81 -6.87
N HIS A 127 7.70 1.22 -6.41
CA HIS A 127 7.10 1.59 -5.12
C HIS A 127 8.04 1.31 -3.94
N LEU A 128 8.63 0.12 -3.87
CA LEU A 128 9.60 -0.22 -2.82
C LEU A 128 10.81 0.72 -2.82
N GLY A 129 11.31 1.09 -4.01
CA GLY A 129 12.41 2.05 -4.14
C GLY A 129 12.04 3.45 -3.61
N ARG A 130 10.84 3.93 -3.90
CA ARG A 130 10.33 5.21 -3.35
C ARG A 130 10.18 5.16 -1.84
N TRP A 131 9.61 4.07 -1.33
CA TRP A 131 9.45 3.88 0.12
C TRP A 131 10.80 3.85 0.83
N HIS A 132 11.77 3.09 0.30
CA HIS A 132 13.13 3.05 0.81
C HIS A 132 13.77 4.46 0.83
N ALA A 133 13.70 5.20 -0.29
CA ALA A 133 14.26 6.55 -0.38
C ALA A 133 13.62 7.51 0.63
N MET A 134 12.31 7.45 0.80
CA MET A 134 11.58 8.25 1.79
C MET A 134 12.05 7.94 3.23
N LEU A 135 12.21 6.67 3.59
CA LEU A 135 12.68 6.30 4.93
C LEU A 135 14.10 6.81 5.19
N VAL A 136 15.00 6.67 4.21
CA VAL A 136 16.38 7.20 4.30
C VAL A 136 16.33 8.71 4.50
N GLU A 137 15.59 9.45 3.67
CA GLU A 137 15.43 10.92 3.78
C GLU A 137 14.92 11.34 5.17
N ARG A 138 13.94 10.61 5.73
CA ARG A 138 13.41 10.92 7.07
C ARG A 138 14.43 10.67 8.18
N MET A 139 15.23 9.60 8.07
CA MET A 139 16.32 9.34 9.01
C MET A 139 17.44 10.38 8.88
N GLU A 140 17.82 10.77 7.67
CA GLU A 140 18.80 11.85 7.45
C GLU A 140 18.32 13.17 8.04
N ALA A 141 17.06 13.55 7.85
CA ALA A 141 16.50 14.77 8.44
C ALA A 141 16.51 14.73 9.98
N ALA A 142 16.22 13.56 10.58
CA ALA A 142 16.29 13.39 12.03
C ALA A 142 17.73 13.44 12.57
N ARG A 143 18.73 12.92 11.83
CA ARG A 143 20.15 13.05 12.13
C ARG A 143 20.58 14.52 12.08
N ASP A 144 20.23 15.24 11.03
CA ASP A 144 20.61 16.63 10.83
C ASP A 144 19.99 17.54 11.91
N ALA A 145 18.85 17.14 12.48
CA ALA A 145 18.25 17.76 13.65
C ALA A 145 18.90 17.30 14.99
N GLY A 146 19.89 16.41 14.96
CA GLY A 146 20.59 15.90 16.15
C GLY A 146 19.77 14.90 16.99
N SER A 147 18.70 14.36 16.44
CA SER A 147 17.78 13.45 17.18
C SER A 147 18.20 11.98 17.13
N ILE A 148 18.96 11.60 16.12
CA ILE A 148 19.49 10.23 15.96
C ILE A 148 20.97 10.24 15.56
N ARG A 149 21.65 9.11 15.78
CA ARG A 149 23.07 8.94 15.43
C ARG A 149 23.22 8.66 13.93
N ASP A 150 24.41 9.01 13.40
CA ASP A 150 24.78 8.63 12.04
C ASP A 150 25.01 7.11 11.95
N GLN A 151 24.33 6.47 11.00
CA GLN A 151 24.29 5.02 10.81
C GLN A 151 24.09 4.69 9.33
N ASP A 152 24.10 3.41 8.98
CA ASP A 152 23.73 2.92 7.63
C ASP A 152 22.18 2.94 7.48
N TYR A 153 21.64 4.10 7.11
CA TYR A 153 20.20 4.28 6.94
C TYR A 153 19.62 3.45 5.78
N ALA A 154 20.43 3.13 4.78
CA ALA A 154 19.97 2.26 3.68
C ALA A 154 19.72 0.83 4.18
N ALA A 155 20.61 0.29 5.02
CA ALA A 155 20.43 -1.01 5.64
C ALA A 155 19.22 -1.01 6.60
N LEU A 156 19.08 0.04 7.41
CA LEU A 156 17.96 0.19 8.36
C LEU A 156 16.61 0.32 7.66
N ALA A 157 16.53 1.05 6.54
CA ALA A 157 15.33 1.14 5.72
C ALA A 157 14.96 -0.23 5.12
N ASN A 158 15.92 -0.99 4.62
CA ASN A 158 15.69 -2.35 4.13
C ASN A 158 15.20 -3.30 5.23
N GLU A 159 15.80 -3.24 6.44
CA GLU A 159 15.35 -4.00 7.60
C GLU A 159 13.88 -3.66 7.92
N PHE A 160 13.57 -2.37 8.06
CA PHE A 160 12.24 -1.92 8.43
C PHE A 160 11.18 -2.32 7.40
N ILE A 161 11.45 -2.12 6.10
CA ILE A 161 10.56 -2.55 5.00
C ILE A 161 10.31 -4.05 5.07
N SER A 162 11.35 -4.86 5.31
CA SER A 162 11.20 -6.32 5.40
C SER A 162 10.30 -6.72 6.57
N VAL A 163 10.42 -6.04 7.72
CA VAL A 163 9.52 -6.27 8.87
C VAL A 163 8.10 -5.83 8.55
N ALA A 164 7.90 -4.66 7.94
CA ALA A 164 6.56 -4.15 7.62
C ALA A 164 5.83 -5.04 6.60
N VAL A 165 6.54 -5.50 5.57
CA VAL A 165 6.02 -6.47 4.59
C VAL A 165 5.69 -7.80 5.29
N GLY A 166 6.58 -8.30 6.13
CA GLY A 166 6.36 -9.51 6.93
C GLY A 166 5.16 -9.37 7.88
N ALA A 167 5.03 -8.22 8.54
CA ALA A 167 3.91 -7.91 9.41
C ALA A 167 2.57 -7.93 8.65
N THR A 168 2.52 -7.35 7.46
CA THR A 168 1.32 -7.37 6.60
C THR A 168 0.88 -8.80 6.30
N VAL A 169 1.82 -9.68 5.94
CA VAL A 169 1.52 -11.10 5.63
C VAL A 169 1.13 -11.89 6.88
N ILE A 170 1.89 -11.75 7.96
CA ILE A 170 1.68 -12.51 9.20
C ILE A 170 0.32 -12.17 9.82
N ASN A 171 -0.08 -10.89 9.82
CA ASN A 171 -1.36 -10.47 10.40
C ASN A 171 -2.59 -11.05 9.68
N LEU A 172 -2.46 -11.53 8.44
CA LEU A 172 -3.56 -12.25 7.80
C LEU A 172 -3.93 -13.56 8.51
N MET A 173 -3.00 -14.09 9.32
CA MET A 173 -3.23 -15.25 10.19
C MET A 173 -3.75 -14.86 11.60
N TYR A 174 -3.75 -13.54 11.91
CA TYR A 174 -4.20 -12.97 13.18
C TYR A 174 -5.18 -11.81 12.91
N PRO A 175 -6.35 -12.09 12.32
CA PRO A 175 -7.23 -11.05 11.77
C PRO A 175 -7.90 -10.18 12.85
N ASP A 176 -7.91 -10.61 14.09
CA ASP A 176 -8.49 -9.88 15.25
C ASP A 176 -7.49 -8.91 15.90
N GLY A 177 -6.27 -8.79 15.34
CA GLY A 177 -5.29 -7.79 15.74
C GLY A 177 -4.42 -8.17 16.93
N GLU A 178 -4.30 -9.44 17.25
CA GLU A 178 -3.57 -9.97 18.43
C GLU A 178 -2.07 -9.61 18.42
N ARG A 179 -1.52 -9.29 17.23
CA ARG A 179 -0.10 -8.94 17.06
C ARG A 179 0.18 -7.44 17.01
N ILE A 180 -0.83 -6.57 17.08
CA ILE A 180 -0.64 -5.11 16.95
C ILE A 180 0.32 -4.56 18.00
N ALA A 181 0.17 -4.97 19.27
CA ALA A 181 1.05 -4.54 20.36
C ALA A 181 2.53 -4.94 20.14
N ASP A 182 2.80 -6.06 19.46
CA ASP A 182 4.16 -6.48 19.13
C ASP A 182 4.83 -5.49 18.18
N TYR A 183 4.08 -4.88 17.26
CA TYR A 183 4.61 -3.92 16.30
C TYR A 183 4.83 -2.54 16.91
N GLU A 184 3.99 -2.09 17.83
CA GLU A 184 4.21 -0.89 18.63
C GLU A 184 5.52 -1.00 19.40
N ASN A 185 5.72 -2.12 20.09
CA ASN A 185 6.96 -2.40 20.83
C ASN A 185 8.18 -2.49 19.87
N TYR A 186 8.02 -3.08 18.68
CA TYR A 186 9.09 -3.10 17.69
C TYR A 186 9.49 -1.69 17.24
N ILE A 187 8.53 -0.79 17.00
CA ILE A 187 8.81 0.60 16.61
C ILE A 187 9.60 1.31 17.70
N ASP A 188 9.21 1.17 18.96
CA ASP A 188 9.91 1.78 20.10
C ASP A 188 11.35 1.29 20.20
N GLN A 189 11.59 -0.02 20.03
CA GLN A 189 12.93 -0.59 20.01
C GLN A 189 13.73 -0.16 18.78
N PHE A 190 13.11 -0.05 17.61
CA PHE A 190 13.76 0.44 16.40
C PHE A 190 14.22 1.88 16.58
N LEU A 191 13.35 2.76 17.07
CA LEU A 191 13.69 4.17 17.37
C LEU A 191 14.77 4.29 18.45
N ALA A 192 14.75 3.44 19.47
CA ALA A 192 15.79 3.41 20.51
C ALA A 192 17.17 3.04 19.95
N ARG A 193 17.24 2.17 18.93
CA ARG A 193 18.51 1.84 18.24
C ARG A 193 19.05 2.98 17.39
N LEU A 194 18.20 3.88 16.91
CA LEU A 194 18.61 5.04 16.13
C LEU A 194 19.24 6.15 17.00
N ARG A 195 18.85 6.27 18.27
CA ARG A 195 19.38 7.23 19.25
C ARG A 195 20.73 6.78 19.79
#